data_7419424c2fce3322736a88d7cb3a1c4a
#
_entry.id   7419424c2fce3322736a88d7cb3a1c4a
#
_cell.length_a   1.000
_cell.length_b   1.000
_cell.length_c   1.000
_cell.angle_alpha   90.00
_cell.angle_beta   90.00
_cell.angle_gamma   90.00
#
_symmetry.space_group_name_H-M   'P 1'
#
loop_
_entity.id
_entity.type
_entity.pdbx_description
1 polymer ?
#
loop_
_entity_poly.entity_id
_entity_poly.type
_entity_poly.pdbx_seq_one_letter_code
_entity_poly.pdbx_strand_id
1 'polypeptide(L)'
;MADESERLNKPISTAELERRWQAVRKSMEAQSIDVLVMQNNNDFMGGYVKYFTDLPATNGYALSVIFPRDEGMTVIGQGPFGADRMLPPEGDGVRRGVRRVMSSPSYSAAPYTKENDAALAEKALEAYSGATIGLVGTGALPSAFVDYLRRGKLSNAKFTDASDLVDDIKAIKSAEELDFIRATAIMQDRCMDAAFKAMAPGKKDIEVAAIAEHTGHSFGSEQGLFMCASGPVGTAPLQANRHFQNRTIRQGDQLSLLVESNGAGGFYTELGRTCVLGKASQEMKDEFAFVIEARNFTLKLLKPGASGKDIWETYNEFMRKNGRPEEKRLYCHGQGYDMVERPLVRFDEPMKLKANMVVSCHPTYALAGSFNWACDDYLITDRGCERLHQFPEIITELG
;
A
#
# COMPACT_ATOMS: atom_id res chain seq x y z
N MET A 1 -24.57 -20.02 -8.17
CA MET A 1 -23.62 -19.07 -7.53
C MET A 1 -22.33 -19.85 -7.35
N ALA A 2 -21.18 -19.25 -7.61
CA ALA A 2 -19.90 -19.92 -7.31
C ALA A 2 -19.83 -20.22 -5.81
N ASP A 3 -19.25 -21.35 -5.44
CA ASP A 3 -19.02 -21.70 -4.05
C ASP A 3 -18.08 -20.65 -3.42
N GLU A 4 -18.49 -20.00 -2.35
CA GLU A 4 -17.70 -18.96 -1.69
C GLU A 4 -16.40 -19.52 -1.09
N SER A 5 -16.37 -20.83 -0.78
CA SER A 5 -15.16 -21.51 -0.30
C SER A 5 -14.05 -21.63 -1.36
N GLU A 6 -14.40 -21.53 -2.65
CA GLU A 6 -13.46 -21.60 -3.78
C GLU A 6 -12.90 -20.22 -4.17
N ARG A 7 -13.37 -19.14 -3.56
CA ARG A 7 -12.87 -17.79 -3.86
C ARG A 7 -11.50 -17.57 -3.22
N LEU A 8 -10.55 -17.14 -4.02
CA LEU A 8 -9.25 -16.69 -3.53
C LEU A 8 -9.36 -15.34 -2.81
N ASN A 9 -10.15 -14.42 -3.36
CA ASN A 9 -10.36 -13.09 -2.76
C ASN A 9 -11.40 -13.18 -1.65
N LYS A 10 -11.05 -12.62 -0.50
CA LYS A 10 -11.90 -12.60 0.70
C LYS A 10 -12.34 -11.16 0.96
N PRO A 11 -13.65 -10.86 0.96
CA PRO A 11 -14.12 -9.54 1.34
C PRO A 11 -13.93 -9.31 2.84
N ILE A 12 -13.66 -8.05 3.20
CA ILE A 12 -13.75 -7.63 4.60
C ILE A 12 -15.20 -7.77 5.10
N SER A 13 -15.41 -8.02 6.38
CA SER A 13 -16.76 -8.17 6.90
C SER A 13 -17.58 -6.87 6.82
N THR A 14 -18.91 -6.99 6.75
CA THR A 14 -19.79 -5.81 6.81
C THR A 14 -19.65 -5.09 8.15
N ALA A 15 -19.47 -5.85 9.25
CA ALA A 15 -19.27 -5.29 10.58
C ALA A 15 -18.00 -4.40 10.64
N GLU A 16 -16.92 -4.81 9.99
CA GLU A 16 -15.70 -4.01 9.91
C GLU A 16 -15.91 -2.74 9.06
N LEU A 17 -16.61 -2.83 7.94
CA LEU A 17 -16.96 -1.64 7.15
C LEU A 17 -17.80 -0.66 7.95
N GLU A 18 -18.79 -1.13 8.69
CA GLU A 18 -19.63 -0.30 9.56
C GLU A 18 -18.82 0.37 10.67
N ARG A 19 -17.87 -0.34 11.28
CA ARG A 19 -16.92 0.22 12.24
C ARG A 19 -16.13 1.38 11.65
N ARG A 20 -15.59 1.19 10.42
CA ARG A 20 -14.85 2.24 9.70
C ARG A 20 -15.74 3.45 9.42
N TRP A 21 -16.92 3.24 8.86
CA TRP A 21 -17.86 4.33 8.54
C TRP A 21 -18.26 5.10 9.79
N GLN A 22 -18.55 4.44 10.90
CA GLN A 22 -18.87 5.08 12.17
C GLN A 22 -17.72 5.94 12.69
N ALA A 23 -16.49 5.42 12.66
CA ALA A 23 -15.31 6.16 13.10
C ALA A 23 -15.07 7.41 12.24
N VAL A 24 -15.20 7.28 10.91
CA VAL A 24 -15.05 8.40 9.97
C VAL A 24 -16.16 9.44 10.18
N ARG A 25 -17.44 9.03 10.29
CA ARG A 25 -18.56 9.94 10.53
C ARG A 25 -18.42 10.73 11.81
N LYS A 26 -17.99 10.08 12.89
CA LYS A 26 -17.68 10.75 14.16
C LYS A 26 -16.59 11.82 14.00
N SER A 27 -15.55 11.53 13.21
CA SER A 27 -14.49 12.50 12.96
C SER A 27 -14.94 13.62 12.02
N MET A 28 -15.81 13.35 11.05
CA MET A 28 -16.44 14.36 10.20
C MET A 28 -17.30 15.32 11.03
N GLU A 29 -18.11 14.80 11.96
CA GLU A 29 -18.92 15.61 12.88
C GLU A 29 -18.05 16.55 13.69
N ALA A 30 -16.96 16.03 14.30
CA ALA A 30 -16.03 16.83 15.10
C ALA A 30 -15.33 17.94 14.30
N GLN A 31 -15.16 17.77 12.98
CA GLN A 31 -14.53 18.74 12.08
C GLN A 31 -15.54 19.54 11.24
N SER A 32 -16.85 19.38 11.49
CA SER A 32 -17.91 20.06 10.73
C SER A 32 -17.82 19.82 9.22
N ILE A 33 -17.52 18.57 8.82
CA ILE A 33 -17.52 18.12 7.43
C ILE A 33 -18.83 17.38 7.17
N ASP A 34 -19.52 17.74 6.10
CA ASP A 34 -20.85 17.19 5.79
C ASP A 34 -20.77 15.98 4.84
N VAL A 35 -19.80 15.98 3.93
CA VAL A 35 -19.62 14.91 2.95
C VAL A 35 -18.16 14.80 2.54
N LEU A 36 -17.70 13.55 2.33
CA LEU A 36 -16.36 13.27 1.77
C LEU A 36 -16.48 12.90 0.30
N VAL A 37 -15.46 13.29 -0.48
CA VAL A 37 -15.31 12.93 -1.89
C VAL A 37 -13.92 12.36 -2.10
N MET A 38 -13.85 11.19 -2.72
CA MET A 38 -12.59 10.53 -3.08
C MET A 38 -12.71 9.87 -4.44
N GLN A 39 -11.59 9.69 -5.11
CA GLN A 39 -11.51 8.95 -6.37
C GLN A 39 -10.21 8.17 -6.41
N ASN A 40 -10.24 6.96 -6.95
CA ASN A 40 -9.07 6.15 -7.20
C ASN A 40 -9.13 5.49 -8.58
N ASN A 41 -8.00 5.39 -9.24
CA ASN A 41 -7.80 4.67 -10.50
C ASN A 41 -6.51 3.85 -10.51
N ASN A 42 -5.97 3.58 -9.33
CA ASN A 42 -4.70 2.89 -9.13
C ASN A 42 -4.78 2.03 -7.87
N ASP A 43 -4.46 0.76 -8.00
CA ASP A 43 -4.50 -0.21 -6.91
C ASP A 43 -3.24 -0.24 -6.05
N PHE A 44 -2.13 0.36 -6.50
CA PHE A 44 -0.89 0.40 -5.72
C PHE A 44 -0.94 1.46 -4.63
N MET A 45 -1.61 2.56 -4.91
CA MET A 45 -1.69 3.75 -4.06
C MET A 45 -3.10 4.33 -4.13
N GLY A 46 -3.61 4.89 -3.05
CA GLY A 46 -4.94 5.51 -3.02
C GLY A 46 -6.04 4.56 -2.56
N GLY A 47 -5.73 3.68 -1.65
CA GLY A 47 -6.65 2.69 -1.06
C GLY A 47 -7.86 3.26 -0.32
N TYR A 48 -8.08 4.58 -0.34
CA TYR A 48 -9.25 5.20 0.30
C TYR A 48 -10.57 4.64 -0.21
N VAL A 49 -10.73 4.52 -1.55
CA VAL A 49 -11.97 3.97 -2.13
C VAL A 49 -12.22 2.56 -1.62
N LYS A 50 -11.19 1.71 -1.59
CA LYS A 50 -11.29 0.34 -1.07
C LYS A 50 -11.60 0.33 0.43
N TYR A 51 -11.00 1.23 1.20
CA TYR A 51 -11.25 1.35 2.64
C TYR A 51 -12.73 1.59 2.97
N PHE A 52 -13.43 2.39 2.14
CA PHE A 52 -14.85 2.68 2.32
C PHE A 52 -15.78 1.63 1.73
N THR A 53 -15.40 0.98 0.64
CA THR A 53 -16.32 0.17 -0.18
C THR A 53 -15.97 -1.30 -0.28
N ASP A 54 -14.73 -1.67 0.06
CA ASP A 54 -14.14 -2.99 -0.23
C ASP A 54 -14.11 -3.32 -1.74
N LEU A 55 -14.38 -2.35 -2.59
CA LEU A 55 -14.28 -2.52 -4.04
C LEU A 55 -12.84 -2.22 -4.47
N PRO A 56 -12.19 -3.13 -5.19
CA PRO A 56 -10.85 -2.87 -5.70
C PRO A 56 -10.90 -1.74 -6.73
N ALA A 57 -9.87 -0.90 -6.75
CA ALA A 57 -9.68 -0.01 -7.88
C ALA A 57 -9.28 -0.84 -9.10
N THR A 58 -9.73 -0.43 -10.27
CA THR A 58 -9.25 -1.01 -11.53
C THR A 58 -8.29 -0.02 -12.17
N ASN A 59 -7.04 -0.41 -12.35
CA ASN A 59 -6.03 0.48 -12.92
C ASN A 59 -6.48 1.06 -14.26
N GLY A 60 -6.43 2.39 -14.35
CA GLY A 60 -6.88 3.14 -15.52
C GLY A 60 -8.36 3.52 -15.52
N TYR A 61 -9.20 2.92 -14.68
CA TYR A 61 -10.64 3.22 -14.60
C TYR A 61 -10.97 3.85 -13.25
N ALA A 62 -11.40 5.10 -13.28
CA ALA A 62 -11.72 5.82 -12.06
C ALA A 62 -12.95 5.25 -11.36
N LEU A 63 -12.85 5.12 -10.03
CA LEU A 63 -13.95 4.86 -9.14
C LEU A 63 -14.04 6.01 -8.14
N SER A 64 -15.14 6.78 -8.17
CA SER A 64 -15.38 7.88 -7.24
C SER A 64 -16.37 7.46 -6.18
N VAL A 65 -16.13 7.86 -4.94
CA VAL A 65 -17.03 7.66 -3.81
C VAL A 65 -17.40 9.01 -3.21
N ILE A 66 -18.69 9.20 -3.01
CA ILE A 66 -19.27 10.30 -2.26
C ILE A 66 -19.83 9.68 -0.98
N PHE A 67 -19.27 10.07 0.15
CA PHE A 67 -19.60 9.53 1.48
C PHE A 67 -20.21 10.62 2.36
N PRO A 68 -21.55 10.73 2.40
CA PRO A 68 -22.26 11.63 3.30
C PRO A 68 -22.11 11.21 4.76
N ARG A 69 -22.12 12.21 5.66
CA ARG A 69 -22.07 11.94 7.10
C ARG A 69 -23.28 11.14 7.58
N ASP A 70 -24.47 11.40 7.06
CA ASP A 70 -25.72 10.91 7.61
C ASP A 70 -26.48 9.95 6.67
N GLU A 71 -25.94 9.67 5.47
CA GLU A 71 -26.60 8.84 4.45
C GLU A 71 -25.68 7.73 3.91
N GLY A 72 -26.25 6.86 3.07
CA GLY A 72 -25.47 5.87 2.32
C GLY A 72 -24.68 6.48 1.17
N MET A 73 -23.61 5.82 0.78
CA MET A 73 -22.67 6.30 -0.25
C MET A 73 -23.28 6.34 -1.65
N THR A 74 -22.77 7.27 -2.47
CA THR A 74 -22.88 7.19 -3.94
C THR A 74 -21.54 6.74 -4.53
N VAL A 75 -21.60 5.78 -5.44
CA VAL A 75 -20.43 5.29 -6.20
C VAL A 75 -20.60 5.63 -7.66
N ILE A 76 -19.55 6.21 -8.27
CA ILE A 76 -19.50 6.55 -9.70
C ILE A 76 -18.35 5.76 -10.30
N GLY A 77 -18.64 4.84 -11.22
CA GLY A 77 -17.64 3.96 -11.80
C GLY A 77 -17.76 3.87 -13.33
N GLN A 78 -16.85 3.09 -13.92
CA GLN A 78 -16.86 2.79 -15.33
C GLN A 78 -18.15 2.04 -15.70
N GLY A 79 -18.80 2.47 -16.78
CA GLY A 79 -20.00 1.82 -17.27
C GLY A 79 -20.72 2.63 -18.34
N PRO A 80 -21.92 2.20 -18.74
CA PRO A 80 -22.72 2.88 -19.75
C PRO A 80 -23.02 4.34 -19.35
N PHE A 81 -22.87 5.25 -20.29
CA PHE A 81 -23.17 6.66 -20.08
C PHE A 81 -24.61 6.87 -19.62
N GLY A 82 -24.78 7.62 -18.53
CA GLY A 82 -26.08 7.99 -17.99
C GLY A 82 -26.79 6.91 -17.18
N ALA A 83 -26.15 5.76 -16.92
CA ALA A 83 -26.72 4.80 -15.97
C ALA A 83 -26.70 5.40 -14.55
N ASP A 84 -27.85 5.38 -13.90
CA ASP A 84 -28.09 5.96 -12.57
C ASP A 84 -29.19 5.15 -11.88
N ARG A 85 -28.86 4.46 -10.80
CA ARG A 85 -29.79 3.60 -10.10
C ARG A 85 -29.65 3.69 -8.59
N MET A 86 -30.76 3.60 -7.90
CA MET A 86 -30.81 3.47 -6.44
C MET A 86 -30.68 2.00 -6.04
N LEU A 87 -29.98 1.76 -4.93
CA LEU A 87 -29.89 0.45 -4.30
C LEU A 87 -30.69 0.43 -2.99
N PRO A 88 -31.06 -0.77 -2.49
CA PRO A 88 -31.58 -0.93 -1.13
C PRO A 88 -30.65 -0.32 -0.06
N PRO A 89 -31.12 -0.03 1.15
CA PRO A 89 -30.32 0.55 2.22
C PRO A 89 -29.04 -0.24 2.53
N GLU A 90 -29.12 -1.56 2.45
CA GLU A 90 -28.01 -2.52 2.68
C GLU A 90 -27.05 -2.65 1.49
N GLY A 91 -27.40 -2.09 0.35
CA GLY A 91 -26.67 -2.28 -0.90
C GLY A 91 -27.15 -3.50 -1.70
N ASP A 92 -26.30 -4.09 -2.53
CA ASP A 92 -26.61 -5.25 -3.38
C ASP A 92 -25.74 -6.49 -3.05
N GLY A 93 -25.22 -6.58 -1.83
CA GLY A 93 -24.34 -7.66 -1.38
C GLY A 93 -22.88 -7.46 -1.77
N VAL A 94 -22.60 -6.83 -2.91
CA VAL A 94 -21.25 -6.42 -3.35
C VAL A 94 -20.97 -4.99 -2.93
N ARG A 95 -21.92 -4.08 -3.14
CA ARG A 95 -21.82 -2.65 -2.83
C ARG A 95 -22.49 -2.33 -1.50
N ARG A 96 -21.86 -2.79 -0.43
CA ARG A 96 -22.36 -2.61 0.94
C ARG A 96 -22.32 -1.13 1.34
N GLY A 97 -23.38 -0.62 1.97
CA GLY A 97 -23.52 0.78 2.37
C GLY A 97 -23.68 1.78 1.20
N VAL A 98 -23.79 1.30 -0.04
CA VAL A 98 -24.00 2.13 -1.23
C VAL A 98 -25.49 2.25 -1.52
N ARG A 99 -25.98 3.49 -1.60
CA ARG A 99 -27.38 3.83 -1.92
C ARG A 99 -27.62 4.16 -3.39
N ARG A 100 -26.59 4.63 -4.08
CA ARG A 100 -26.70 5.07 -5.48
C ARG A 100 -25.48 4.65 -6.26
N VAL A 101 -25.71 4.11 -7.45
CA VAL A 101 -24.64 3.77 -8.41
C VAL A 101 -24.87 4.55 -9.69
N MET A 102 -23.85 5.29 -10.10
CA MET A 102 -23.85 6.04 -11.34
C MET A 102 -22.68 5.56 -12.21
N SER A 103 -22.81 5.67 -13.54
CA SER A 103 -21.79 5.18 -14.45
C SER A 103 -21.38 6.24 -15.46
N SER A 104 -20.10 6.30 -15.74
CA SER A 104 -19.47 7.25 -16.64
C SER A 104 -18.36 6.56 -17.46
N PRO A 105 -18.22 6.88 -18.77
CA PRO A 105 -17.10 6.45 -19.57
C PRO A 105 -15.93 7.43 -19.46
N SER A 106 -15.38 7.62 -18.27
CA SER A 106 -14.20 8.46 -18.05
C SER A 106 -12.91 7.67 -18.22
N TYR A 107 -11.92 8.30 -18.86
CA TYR A 107 -10.62 7.69 -19.15
C TYR A 107 -9.48 8.64 -18.79
N SER A 108 -8.51 8.16 -18.05
CA SER A 108 -7.37 8.98 -17.62
C SER A 108 -6.52 9.51 -18.78
N ALA A 109 -6.44 8.75 -19.88
CA ALA A 109 -5.72 9.17 -21.09
C ALA A 109 -6.45 10.21 -21.95
N ALA A 110 -7.73 10.49 -21.66
CA ALA A 110 -8.54 11.47 -22.35
C ALA A 110 -9.07 12.50 -21.33
N PRO A 111 -8.29 13.53 -20.99
CA PRO A 111 -8.56 14.43 -19.87
C PRO A 111 -9.95 15.09 -19.89
N TYR A 112 -10.48 15.42 -21.07
CA TYR A 112 -11.82 16.01 -21.22
C TYR A 112 -12.94 15.08 -20.70
N THR A 113 -12.73 13.79 -20.66
CA THR A 113 -13.74 12.84 -20.15
C THR A 113 -13.90 12.90 -18.62
N LYS A 114 -12.98 13.53 -17.92
CA LYS A 114 -13.04 13.73 -16.45
C LYS A 114 -14.21 14.63 -16.04
N GLU A 115 -14.67 15.49 -16.93
CA GLU A 115 -15.88 16.27 -16.70
C GLU A 115 -17.14 15.38 -16.56
N ASN A 116 -17.17 14.18 -17.15
CA ASN A 116 -18.29 13.25 -16.98
C ASN A 116 -18.39 12.76 -15.52
N ASP A 117 -17.25 12.35 -14.93
CA ASP A 117 -17.23 11.93 -13.51
C ASP A 117 -17.58 13.10 -12.60
N ALA A 118 -17.02 14.28 -12.88
CA ALA A 118 -17.23 15.48 -12.08
C ALA A 118 -18.70 15.96 -12.16
N ALA A 119 -19.32 15.89 -13.34
CA ALA A 119 -20.72 16.25 -13.50
C ALA A 119 -21.66 15.29 -12.73
N LEU A 120 -21.34 13.99 -12.72
CA LEU A 120 -22.09 13.01 -11.92
C LEU A 120 -21.87 13.22 -10.42
N ALA A 121 -20.64 13.54 -10.00
CA ALA A 121 -20.32 13.88 -8.63
C ALA A 121 -21.05 15.16 -8.19
N GLU A 122 -21.06 16.21 -9.02
CA GLU A 122 -21.84 17.42 -8.77
C GLU A 122 -23.33 17.11 -8.61
N LYS A 123 -23.91 16.27 -9.49
CA LYS A 123 -25.30 15.83 -9.39
C LYS A 123 -25.58 15.11 -8.06
N ALA A 124 -24.66 14.26 -7.60
CA ALA A 124 -24.80 13.55 -6.33
C ALA A 124 -24.60 14.46 -5.11
N LEU A 125 -23.90 15.57 -5.28
CA LEU A 125 -23.61 16.56 -4.25
C LEU A 125 -24.56 17.77 -4.27
N GLU A 126 -25.61 17.76 -5.08
CA GLU A 126 -26.49 18.93 -5.26
C GLU A 126 -27.11 19.43 -3.94
N ALA A 127 -27.43 18.52 -3.02
CA ALA A 127 -27.93 18.86 -1.68
C ALA A 127 -26.85 19.53 -0.77
N TYR A 128 -25.59 19.46 -1.15
CA TYR A 128 -24.43 19.94 -0.39
C TYR A 128 -23.85 21.25 -0.94
N SER A 129 -24.60 21.99 -1.76
CA SER A 129 -24.12 23.21 -2.44
C SER A 129 -23.65 24.35 -1.51
N GLY A 130 -24.07 24.35 -0.23
CA GLY A 130 -23.61 25.30 0.79
C GLY A 130 -22.85 24.64 1.94
N ALA A 131 -22.49 23.36 1.82
CA ALA A 131 -21.92 22.56 2.87
C ALA A 131 -20.38 22.55 2.87
N THR A 132 -19.77 21.88 3.85
CA THR A 132 -18.33 21.60 3.87
C THR A 132 -18.07 20.24 3.23
N ILE A 133 -17.37 20.23 2.10
CA ILE A 133 -16.97 19.07 1.32
C ILE A 133 -15.51 18.75 1.62
N GLY A 134 -15.25 17.58 2.22
CA GLY A 134 -13.92 17.05 2.46
C GLY A 134 -13.40 16.28 1.25
N LEU A 135 -12.26 16.67 0.69
CA LEU A 135 -11.57 15.92 -0.34
C LEU A 135 -10.58 14.95 0.32
N VAL A 136 -10.65 13.68 -0.03
CA VAL A 136 -9.78 12.64 0.54
C VAL A 136 -8.81 12.13 -0.51
N GLY A 137 -7.52 12.04 -0.15
CA GLY A 137 -6.48 11.63 -1.08
C GLY A 137 -6.23 12.69 -2.17
N THR A 138 -6.08 13.94 -1.76
CA THR A 138 -5.94 15.10 -2.68
C THR A 138 -4.78 14.97 -3.67
N GLY A 139 -3.73 14.21 -3.33
CA GLY A 139 -2.63 13.89 -4.24
C GLY A 139 -3.00 12.96 -5.41
N ALA A 140 -4.10 12.21 -5.28
CA ALA A 140 -4.58 11.28 -6.31
C ALA A 140 -5.80 11.81 -7.08
N LEU A 141 -6.47 12.86 -6.58
CA LEU A 141 -7.61 13.46 -7.25
C LEU A 141 -7.17 14.25 -8.49
N PRO A 142 -7.76 13.97 -9.69
CA PRO A 142 -7.45 14.75 -10.88
C PRO A 142 -7.84 16.21 -10.70
N SER A 143 -6.94 17.14 -11.04
CA SER A 143 -7.22 18.57 -10.95
C SER A 143 -8.47 18.99 -11.74
N ALA A 144 -8.67 18.45 -12.94
CA ALA A 144 -9.84 18.71 -13.76
C ALA A 144 -11.16 18.32 -13.04
N PHE A 145 -11.18 17.22 -12.30
CA PHE A 145 -12.33 16.79 -11.51
C PHE A 145 -12.63 17.79 -10.38
N VAL A 146 -11.61 18.17 -9.61
CA VAL A 146 -11.75 19.12 -8.47
C VAL A 146 -12.13 20.51 -8.97
N ASP A 147 -11.50 20.98 -10.04
CA ASP A 147 -11.77 22.30 -10.64
C ASP A 147 -13.19 22.42 -11.17
N TYR A 148 -13.73 21.33 -11.76
CA TYR A 148 -15.13 21.28 -12.20
C TYR A 148 -16.08 21.48 -11.02
N LEU A 149 -15.90 20.71 -9.95
CA LEU A 149 -16.74 20.81 -8.74
C LEU A 149 -16.71 22.23 -8.12
N ARG A 150 -15.54 22.87 -8.10
CA ARG A 150 -15.39 24.21 -7.52
C ARG A 150 -16.00 25.32 -8.35
N ARG A 151 -16.14 25.13 -9.67
CA ARG A 151 -16.67 26.15 -10.60
C ARG A 151 -18.16 26.01 -10.88
N GLY A 152 -18.72 24.82 -10.65
CA GLY A 152 -20.11 24.49 -11.00
C GLY A 152 -21.11 24.92 -9.91
N LYS A 153 -22.14 24.10 -9.74
CA LYS A 153 -23.21 24.32 -8.77
C LYS A 153 -22.72 24.33 -7.29
N LEU A 154 -21.54 23.77 -7.06
CA LEU A 154 -20.92 23.69 -5.75
C LEU A 154 -19.97 24.87 -5.44
N SER A 155 -20.00 25.94 -6.24
CA SER A 155 -19.13 27.11 -6.05
C SER A 155 -19.29 27.81 -4.70
N ASN A 156 -20.41 27.63 -4.03
CA ASN A 156 -20.68 28.15 -2.68
C ASN A 156 -20.31 27.17 -1.56
N ALA A 157 -19.94 25.92 -1.88
CA ALA A 157 -19.50 24.94 -0.90
C ALA A 157 -18.06 25.25 -0.44
N LYS A 158 -17.78 24.92 0.82
CA LYS A 158 -16.42 25.00 1.37
C LYS A 158 -15.69 23.68 1.10
N PHE A 159 -14.61 23.72 0.34
CA PHE A 159 -13.75 22.56 0.11
C PHE A 159 -12.57 22.56 1.08
N THR A 160 -12.31 21.42 1.72
CA THR A 160 -11.17 21.19 2.63
C THR A 160 -10.48 19.87 2.32
N ASP A 161 -9.18 19.77 2.62
CA ASP A 161 -8.50 18.47 2.62
C ASP A 161 -8.92 17.69 3.88
N ALA A 162 -9.41 16.47 3.68
CA ALA A 162 -9.83 15.57 4.74
C ALA A 162 -9.00 14.26 4.74
N SER A 163 -7.85 14.25 4.07
CA SER A 163 -7.00 13.06 4.00
C SER A 163 -6.49 12.64 5.38
N ASP A 164 -6.00 13.58 6.18
CA ASP A 164 -5.51 13.32 7.54
C ASP A 164 -6.58 12.71 8.45
N LEU A 165 -7.85 13.13 8.29
CA LEU A 165 -8.98 12.58 9.03
C LEU A 165 -9.12 11.07 8.81
N VAL A 166 -8.99 10.64 7.55
CA VAL A 166 -9.13 9.22 7.18
C VAL A 166 -7.87 8.44 7.55
N ASP A 167 -6.69 9.03 7.31
CA ASP A 167 -5.40 8.40 7.62
C ASP A 167 -5.23 8.10 9.10
N ASP A 168 -5.64 9.01 9.99
CA ASP A 168 -5.58 8.82 11.45
C ASP A 168 -6.40 7.60 11.93
N ILE A 169 -7.44 7.24 11.18
CA ILE A 169 -8.29 6.07 11.46
C ILE A 169 -7.72 4.83 10.75
N LYS A 170 -7.41 4.95 9.45
CA LYS A 170 -6.95 3.87 8.58
C LYS A 170 -5.59 3.30 9.01
N ALA A 171 -4.71 4.14 9.55
CA ALA A 171 -3.40 3.71 10.02
C ALA A 171 -3.46 2.69 11.16
N ILE A 172 -4.52 2.73 11.99
CA ILE A 172 -4.71 1.80 13.13
C ILE A 172 -5.54 0.61 12.66
N LYS A 173 -4.92 -0.53 12.53
CA LYS A 173 -5.53 -1.74 11.99
C LYS A 173 -6.45 -2.40 13.03
N SER A 174 -7.62 -2.87 12.57
CA SER A 174 -8.49 -3.75 13.37
C SER A 174 -7.92 -5.16 13.46
N ALA A 175 -8.49 -6.00 14.31
CA ALA A 175 -8.10 -7.40 14.41
C ALA A 175 -8.31 -8.13 13.08
N GLU A 176 -9.43 -7.88 12.39
CA GLU A 176 -9.73 -8.48 11.09
C GLU A 176 -8.74 -8.02 10.01
N GLU A 177 -8.40 -6.72 9.96
CA GLU A 177 -7.38 -6.20 9.05
C GLU A 177 -6.00 -6.83 9.30
N LEU A 178 -5.63 -7.02 10.57
CA LEU A 178 -4.37 -7.68 10.93
C LEU A 178 -4.33 -9.15 10.51
N ASP A 179 -5.46 -9.87 10.54
CA ASP A 179 -5.53 -11.24 10.06
C ASP A 179 -5.26 -11.32 8.54
N PHE A 180 -5.81 -10.39 7.75
CA PHE A 180 -5.49 -10.29 6.31
C PHE A 180 -4.03 -9.94 6.05
N ILE A 181 -3.47 -9.00 6.80
CA ILE A 181 -2.07 -8.59 6.68
C ILE A 181 -1.13 -9.76 7.03
N ARG A 182 -1.40 -10.50 8.10
CA ARG A 182 -0.63 -11.70 8.46
C ARG A 182 -0.71 -12.79 7.38
N ALA A 183 -1.89 -12.99 6.80
CA ALA A 183 -2.05 -13.95 5.70
C ALA A 183 -1.24 -13.52 4.46
N THR A 184 -1.19 -12.22 4.17
CA THR A 184 -0.36 -11.67 3.08
C THR A 184 1.13 -11.87 3.35
N ALA A 185 1.61 -11.63 4.56
CA ALA A 185 3.00 -11.87 4.92
C ALA A 185 3.42 -13.34 4.73
N ILE A 186 2.56 -14.29 5.17
CA ILE A 186 2.77 -15.72 4.95
C ILE A 186 2.78 -16.08 3.45
N MET A 187 1.92 -15.47 2.66
CA MET A 187 1.93 -15.64 1.20
C MET A 187 3.26 -15.17 0.60
N GLN A 188 3.76 -14.02 1.01
CA GLN A 188 5.03 -13.48 0.50
C GLN A 188 6.24 -14.33 0.92
N ASP A 189 6.21 -14.93 2.11
CA ASP A 189 7.22 -15.92 2.51
C ASP A 189 7.28 -17.09 1.50
N ARG A 190 6.13 -17.55 1.02
CA ARG A 190 6.04 -18.60 -0.03
C ARG A 190 6.50 -18.11 -1.39
N CYS A 191 6.21 -16.84 -1.76
CA CYS A 191 6.71 -16.23 -2.99
C CYS A 191 8.24 -16.19 -3.00
N MET A 192 8.85 -15.77 -1.91
CA MET A 192 10.29 -15.68 -1.75
C MET A 192 10.95 -17.07 -1.81
N ASP A 193 10.38 -18.06 -1.11
CA ASP A 193 10.86 -19.45 -1.10
C ASP A 193 10.80 -20.05 -2.52
N ALA A 194 9.69 -19.89 -3.22
CA ALA A 194 9.52 -20.39 -4.60
C ALA A 194 10.53 -19.75 -5.56
N ALA A 195 10.74 -18.43 -5.47
CA ALA A 195 11.71 -17.73 -6.28
C ALA A 195 13.14 -18.20 -6.03
N PHE A 196 13.54 -18.32 -4.77
CA PHE A 196 14.90 -18.74 -4.42
C PHE A 196 15.18 -20.20 -4.82
N LYS A 197 14.21 -21.10 -4.64
CA LYS A 197 14.30 -22.49 -5.13
C LYS A 197 14.42 -22.59 -6.65
N ALA A 198 13.89 -21.62 -7.37
CA ALA A 198 13.95 -21.60 -8.82
C ALA A 198 15.22 -20.95 -9.36
N MET A 199 16.03 -20.28 -8.53
CA MET A 199 17.27 -19.66 -8.95
C MET A 199 18.29 -20.71 -9.39
N ALA A 200 18.74 -20.65 -10.63
CA ALA A 200 19.70 -21.59 -11.22
C ALA A 200 20.54 -20.93 -12.32
N PRO A 201 21.75 -21.43 -12.60
CA PRO A 201 22.54 -20.97 -13.75
C PRO A 201 21.76 -21.18 -15.05
N GLY A 202 21.83 -20.16 -15.94
CA GLY A 202 21.13 -20.16 -17.23
C GLY A 202 19.74 -19.55 -17.20
N LYS A 203 19.07 -19.45 -16.05
CA LYS A 203 17.82 -18.69 -15.92
C LYS A 203 18.09 -17.20 -15.97
N LYS A 204 17.08 -16.44 -16.34
CA LYS A 204 17.11 -14.98 -16.25
C LYS A 204 16.53 -14.54 -14.92
N ASP A 205 17.02 -13.42 -14.39
CA ASP A 205 16.49 -12.87 -13.13
C ASP A 205 15.01 -12.52 -13.22
N ILE A 206 14.51 -12.07 -14.39
CA ILE A 206 13.07 -11.84 -14.61
C ILE A 206 12.25 -13.13 -14.50
N GLU A 207 12.82 -14.29 -14.87
CA GLU A 207 12.10 -15.57 -14.72
C GLU A 207 11.94 -15.95 -13.25
N VAL A 208 12.94 -15.62 -12.42
CA VAL A 208 12.88 -15.83 -10.97
C VAL A 208 11.83 -14.91 -10.33
N ALA A 209 11.81 -13.62 -10.71
CA ALA A 209 10.78 -12.68 -10.25
C ALA A 209 9.37 -13.11 -10.67
N ALA A 210 9.19 -13.59 -11.91
CA ALA A 210 7.90 -14.07 -12.42
C ALA A 210 7.37 -15.30 -11.66
N ILE A 211 8.25 -16.13 -11.12
CA ILE A 211 7.84 -17.28 -10.27
C ILE A 211 7.28 -16.77 -8.94
N ALA A 212 7.88 -15.74 -8.32
CA ALA A 212 7.33 -15.11 -7.13
C ALA A 212 5.95 -14.51 -7.42
N GLU A 213 5.80 -13.77 -8.52
CA GLU A 213 4.54 -13.16 -8.94
C GLU A 213 3.44 -14.21 -9.18
N HIS A 214 3.76 -15.27 -9.94
CA HIS A 214 2.84 -16.39 -10.17
C HIS A 214 2.40 -17.03 -8.87
N THR A 215 3.33 -17.26 -7.93
CA THR A 215 3.02 -17.83 -6.62
C THR A 215 2.05 -16.93 -5.86
N GLY A 216 2.27 -15.62 -5.82
CA GLY A 216 1.39 -14.67 -5.18
C GLY A 216 -0.04 -14.73 -5.75
N HIS A 217 -0.17 -14.70 -7.08
CA HIS A 217 -1.48 -14.81 -7.74
C HIS A 217 -2.19 -16.14 -7.42
N SER A 218 -1.45 -17.23 -7.27
CA SER A 218 -2.03 -18.54 -6.90
C SER A 218 -2.62 -18.56 -5.49
N PHE A 219 -2.26 -17.59 -4.64
CA PHE A 219 -2.80 -17.40 -3.29
C PHE A 219 -3.73 -16.20 -3.16
N GLY A 220 -4.15 -15.58 -4.27
CA GLY A 220 -5.14 -14.52 -4.29
C GLY A 220 -4.58 -13.10 -4.28
N SER A 221 -3.27 -12.92 -4.51
CA SER A 221 -2.72 -11.59 -4.80
C SER A 221 -3.36 -11.03 -6.07
N GLU A 222 -3.84 -9.82 -6.01
CA GLU A 222 -4.40 -9.13 -7.19
C GLU A 222 -3.27 -8.47 -7.99
N GLN A 223 -2.24 -7.94 -7.29
CA GLN A 223 -1.10 -7.26 -7.91
C GLN A 223 0.04 -6.96 -6.92
N GLY A 224 1.19 -6.55 -7.45
CA GLY A 224 2.33 -6.15 -6.66
C GLY A 224 3.53 -5.72 -7.50
N LEU A 225 4.58 -5.28 -6.82
CA LEU A 225 5.91 -5.08 -7.36
C LEU A 225 6.81 -6.25 -6.99
N PHE A 226 7.46 -6.81 -7.99
CA PHE A 226 8.45 -7.87 -7.86
C PHE A 226 9.77 -7.37 -8.44
N MET A 227 10.54 -6.64 -7.61
CA MET A 227 11.78 -6.01 -8.04
C MET A 227 12.94 -6.94 -7.80
N CYS A 228 13.69 -7.23 -8.86
CA CYS A 228 14.78 -8.19 -8.84
C CYS A 228 16.00 -7.66 -9.58
N ALA A 229 17.18 -7.94 -9.04
CA ALA A 229 18.43 -7.72 -9.73
C ALA A 229 19.46 -8.80 -9.39
N SER A 230 20.22 -9.25 -10.38
CA SER A 230 21.31 -10.22 -10.22
C SER A 230 22.64 -9.66 -10.65
N GLY A 231 23.72 -10.17 -10.07
CA GLY A 231 25.08 -9.80 -10.40
C GLY A 231 26.10 -10.71 -9.73
N PRO A 232 27.38 -10.69 -10.14
CA PRO A 232 28.43 -11.42 -9.44
C PRO A 232 28.51 -11.01 -7.96
N VAL A 233 28.82 -11.96 -7.07
CA VAL A 233 29.24 -11.65 -5.70
C VAL A 233 30.45 -10.69 -5.75
N GLY A 234 30.47 -9.70 -4.86
CA GLY A 234 31.45 -8.62 -4.89
C GLY A 234 31.06 -7.42 -5.76
N THR A 235 29.80 -7.39 -6.23
CA THR A 235 29.18 -6.22 -6.87
C THR A 235 27.94 -5.79 -6.10
N ALA A 236 27.35 -4.65 -6.46
CA ALA A 236 26.11 -4.15 -5.85
C ALA A 236 24.99 -4.11 -6.91
N PRO A 237 24.34 -5.26 -7.22
CA PRO A 237 23.22 -5.27 -8.15
C PRO A 237 22.02 -4.60 -7.52
N LEU A 238 21.79 -3.34 -7.88
CA LEU A 238 20.65 -2.57 -7.42
C LEU A 238 19.35 -3.12 -8.02
N GLN A 239 18.31 -3.16 -7.22
CA GLN A 239 16.98 -3.53 -7.71
C GLN A 239 16.56 -2.57 -8.82
N ALA A 240 16.06 -3.15 -9.89
CA ALA A 240 15.54 -2.43 -11.03
C ALA A 240 14.10 -2.86 -11.28
N ASN A 241 13.31 -1.99 -11.89
CA ASN A 241 12.01 -2.35 -12.38
C ASN A 241 12.10 -3.34 -13.55
N ARG A 242 10.98 -3.88 -14.00
CA ARG A 242 10.89 -4.89 -15.07
C ARG A 242 11.68 -4.55 -16.35
N HIS A 243 11.90 -3.28 -16.67
CA HIS A 243 12.58 -2.88 -17.89
C HIS A 243 14.08 -3.17 -17.89
N PHE A 244 14.68 -3.30 -16.71
CA PHE A 244 16.12 -3.53 -16.57
C PHE A 244 16.48 -4.96 -16.20
N GLN A 245 15.49 -5.76 -15.77
CA GLN A 245 15.65 -7.19 -15.52
C GLN A 245 15.85 -7.91 -16.87
N ASN A 246 16.62 -8.89 -16.95
CA ASN A 246 16.80 -9.85 -18.03
C ASN A 246 18.24 -10.39 -18.10
N ARG A 247 19.00 -10.28 -17.02
CA ARG A 247 20.34 -10.83 -16.95
C ARG A 247 20.28 -12.34 -16.78
N THR A 248 21.14 -13.08 -17.52
CA THR A 248 21.31 -14.52 -17.30
C THR A 248 22.13 -14.75 -16.05
N ILE A 249 21.57 -15.49 -15.11
CA ILE A 249 22.18 -15.88 -13.84
C ILE A 249 23.28 -16.91 -14.09
N ARG A 250 24.40 -16.78 -13.37
CA ARG A 250 25.57 -17.65 -13.46
C ARG A 250 25.94 -18.18 -12.08
N GLN A 251 26.70 -19.27 -12.03
CA GLN A 251 27.31 -19.73 -10.78
C GLN A 251 28.15 -18.61 -10.15
N GLY A 252 28.01 -18.40 -8.85
CA GLY A 252 28.67 -17.32 -8.13
C GLY A 252 27.94 -15.98 -8.19
N ASP A 253 26.74 -15.94 -8.76
CA ASP A 253 25.92 -14.74 -8.75
C ASP A 253 25.09 -14.63 -7.45
N GLN A 254 24.85 -13.40 -7.05
CA GLN A 254 23.84 -13.01 -6.08
C GLN A 254 22.58 -12.51 -6.79
N LEU A 255 21.44 -12.60 -6.11
CA LEU A 255 20.17 -12.06 -6.53
C LEU A 255 19.49 -11.37 -5.34
N SER A 256 19.06 -10.14 -5.55
CA SER A 256 18.24 -9.39 -4.61
C SER A 256 16.80 -9.35 -5.13
N LEU A 257 15.84 -9.76 -4.30
CA LEU A 257 14.42 -9.79 -4.64
C LEU A 257 13.62 -9.04 -3.59
N LEU A 258 12.76 -8.15 -4.04
CA LEU A 258 11.69 -7.53 -3.28
C LEU A 258 10.35 -8.08 -3.78
N VAL A 259 9.53 -8.54 -2.85
CA VAL A 259 8.12 -8.90 -3.06
C VAL A 259 7.28 -7.91 -2.27
N GLU A 260 6.66 -6.98 -2.95
CA GLU A 260 5.73 -6.01 -2.37
C GLU A 260 4.40 -6.16 -3.08
N SER A 261 3.51 -6.96 -2.51
CA SER A 261 2.26 -7.36 -3.12
C SER A 261 1.13 -7.41 -2.11
N ASN A 262 -0.10 -7.23 -2.60
CA ASN A 262 -1.26 -7.47 -1.78
C ASN A 262 -1.62 -8.98 -1.72
N GLY A 263 -2.40 -9.35 -0.73
CA GLY A 263 -2.97 -10.70 -0.58
C GLY A 263 -4.46 -10.73 -0.89
N ALA A 264 -5.08 -11.89 -0.59
CA ALA A 264 -6.51 -12.17 -0.78
C ALA A 264 -7.41 -11.27 0.04
N GLY A 265 -7.50 -10.16 0.15
CA GLY A 265 -8.24 -9.13 0.88
C GLY A 265 -7.73 -7.74 0.53
N GLY A 266 -6.64 -7.71 -0.28
CA GLY A 266 -6.09 -6.50 -0.87
C GLY A 266 -5.13 -5.72 0.02
N PHE A 267 -4.74 -6.26 1.19
CA PHE A 267 -3.75 -5.63 2.06
C PHE A 267 -2.33 -5.97 1.59
N TYR A 268 -1.47 -4.97 1.54
CA TYR A 268 -0.06 -5.08 1.19
C TYR A 268 0.81 -5.44 2.39
N THR A 269 1.88 -6.17 2.10
CA THR A 269 3.10 -6.32 2.91
C THR A 269 4.31 -6.27 1.99
N GLU A 270 5.51 -6.21 2.57
CA GLU A 270 6.76 -6.08 1.83
C GLU A 270 7.84 -6.99 2.42
N LEU A 271 8.37 -7.90 1.60
CA LEU A 271 9.46 -8.81 1.96
C LEU A 271 10.64 -8.66 0.99
N GLY A 272 11.80 -8.32 1.50
CA GLY A 272 13.02 -8.20 0.69
C GLY A 272 14.16 -9.05 1.22
N ARG A 273 14.81 -9.84 0.34
CA ARG A 273 15.92 -10.74 0.67
C ARG A 273 16.96 -10.82 -0.44
N THR A 274 18.13 -11.28 -0.04
CA THR A 274 19.25 -11.61 -0.94
C THR A 274 19.59 -13.08 -0.86
N CYS A 275 19.86 -13.71 -2.01
CA CYS A 275 20.43 -15.06 -2.10
C CYS A 275 21.66 -15.09 -3.00
N VAL A 276 22.45 -16.16 -2.90
CA VAL A 276 23.69 -16.37 -3.67
C VAL A 276 23.72 -17.80 -4.19
N LEU A 277 24.04 -17.98 -5.48
CA LEU A 277 24.39 -19.28 -6.04
C LEU A 277 25.84 -19.63 -5.68
N GLY A 278 26.03 -20.33 -4.57
CA GLY A 278 27.32 -20.63 -3.96
C GLY A 278 27.46 -19.97 -2.59
N LYS A 279 28.58 -19.31 -2.35
CA LYS A 279 28.91 -18.70 -1.05
C LYS A 279 28.90 -17.18 -1.11
N ALA A 280 28.28 -16.57 -0.14
CA ALA A 280 28.36 -15.13 0.09
C ALA A 280 29.78 -14.74 0.51
N SER A 281 30.28 -13.60 0.05
CA SER A 281 31.55 -13.05 0.50
C SER A 281 31.47 -12.61 1.96
N GLN A 282 32.61 -12.49 2.63
CA GLN A 282 32.65 -12.00 4.00
C GLN A 282 32.12 -10.56 4.07
N GLU A 283 32.47 -9.71 3.10
CA GLU A 283 31.95 -8.34 2.99
C GLU A 283 30.42 -8.30 2.93
N MET A 284 29.79 -9.16 2.10
CA MET A 284 28.32 -9.25 2.07
C MET A 284 27.72 -9.64 3.41
N LYS A 285 28.35 -10.58 4.12
CA LYS A 285 27.86 -11.04 5.43
C LYS A 285 27.98 -9.95 6.48
N ASP A 286 29.09 -9.23 6.49
CA ASP A 286 29.34 -8.14 7.44
C ASP A 286 28.38 -6.97 7.20
N GLU A 287 28.19 -6.58 5.94
CA GLU A 287 27.25 -5.51 5.60
C GLU A 287 25.79 -5.92 5.80
N PHE A 288 25.43 -7.17 5.55
CA PHE A 288 24.09 -7.67 5.88
C PHE A 288 23.84 -7.64 7.40
N ALA A 289 24.83 -8.07 8.18
CA ALA A 289 24.72 -8.00 9.63
C ALA A 289 24.49 -6.55 10.13
N PHE A 290 25.17 -5.58 9.51
CA PHE A 290 24.98 -4.16 9.85
C PHE A 290 23.56 -3.67 9.40
N VAL A 291 23.06 -4.08 8.24
CA VAL A 291 21.69 -3.75 7.81
C VAL A 291 20.66 -4.28 8.83
N ILE A 292 20.85 -5.50 9.33
CA ILE A 292 20.02 -6.08 10.41
C ILE A 292 20.17 -5.28 11.71
N GLU A 293 21.37 -4.85 12.08
CA GLU A 293 21.60 -4.00 13.26
C GLU A 293 20.87 -2.65 13.12
N ALA A 294 20.97 -1.99 11.97
CA ALA A 294 20.33 -0.72 11.67
C ALA A 294 18.79 -0.84 11.73
N ARG A 295 18.24 -1.92 11.19
CA ARG A 295 16.81 -2.24 11.31
C ARG A 295 16.42 -2.45 12.77
N ASN A 296 17.14 -3.26 13.50
CA ASN A 296 16.85 -3.55 14.91
C ASN A 296 16.99 -2.29 15.80
N PHE A 297 17.86 -1.37 15.40
CA PHE A 297 17.95 -0.05 16.04
C PHE A 297 16.65 0.73 15.82
N THR A 298 16.14 0.79 14.57
CA THR A 298 14.85 1.43 14.26
C THR A 298 13.71 0.80 15.04
N LEU A 299 13.61 -0.55 15.06
CA LEU A 299 12.53 -1.26 15.75
C LEU A 299 12.42 -0.91 17.25
N LYS A 300 13.54 -0.60 17.92
CA LYS A 300 13.54 -0.15 19.33
C LYS A 300 12.92 1.25 19.51
N LEU A 301 12.89 2.05 18.45
CA LEU A 301 12.31 3.39 18.44
C LEU A 301 10.82 3.38 18.06
N LEU A 302 10.36 2.34 17.33
CA LEU A 302 8.98 2.18 16.90
C LEU A 302 8.10 1.75 18.09
N LYS A 303 7.48 2.73 18.73
CA LYS A 303 6.58 2.52 19.89
C LYS A 303 5.48 3.58 19.92
N PRO A 304 4.33 3.30 20.55
CA PRO A 304 3.27 4.28 20.69
C PRO A 304 3.76 5.61 21.26
N GLY A 305 3.34 6.71 20.65
CA GLY A 305 3.71 8.08 20.97
C GLY A 305 5.00 8.59 20.33
N ALA A 306 5.81 7.72 19.71
CA ALA A 306 7.01 8.15 19.00
C ALA A 306 6.67 8.95 17.75
N SER A 307 7.54 9.89 17.39
CA SER A 307 7.45 10.74 16.21
C SER A 307 8.26 10.12 15.06
N GLY A 308 7.67 10.01 13.86
CA GLY A 308 8.39 9.57 12.68
C GLY A 308 9.62 10.43 12.38
N LYS A 309 9.52 11.73 12.61
CA LYS A 309 10.63 12.69 12.48
C LYS A 309 11.77 12.37 13.44
N ASP A 310 11.49 12.19 14.74
CA ASP A 310 12.53 11.95 15.74
C ASP A 310 13.22 10.61 15.47
N ILE A 311 12.48 9.61 15.02
CA ILE A 311 13.04 8.30 14.62
C ILE A 311 13.98 8.48 13.44
N TRP A 312 13.58 9.24 12.41
CA TRP A 312 14.38 9.48 11.21
C TRP A 312 15.69 10.22 11.55
N GLU A 313 15.64 11.24 12.39
CA GLU A 313 16.82 11.99 12.84
C GLU A 313 17.76 11.10 13.65
N THR A 314 17.23 10.35 14.61
CA THR A 314 17.98 9.42 15.46
C THR A 314 18.63 8.29 14.67
N TYR A 315 17.91 7.76 13.68
CA TYR A 315 18.44 6.74 12.76
C TYR A 315 19.61 7.29 11.92
N ASN A 316 19.48 8.47 11.38
CA ASN A 316 20.56 9.09 10.58
C ASN A 316 21.80 9.43 11.45
N GLU A 317 21.60 9.78 12.70
CA GLU A 317 22.72 9.93 13.65
C GLU A 317 23.42 8.58 13.90
N PHE A 318 22.67 7.49 14.06
CA PHE A 318 23.21 6.15 14.18
C PHE A 318 24.04 5.76 12.93
N MET A 319 23.51 6.01 11.73
CA MET A 319 24.22 5.73 10.47
C MET A 319 25.54 6.50 10.38
N ARG A 320 25.53 7.80 10.68
CA ARG A 320 26.77 8.63 10.68
C ARG A 320 27.80 8.14 11.68
N LYS A 321 27.41 7.80 12.89
CA LYS A 321 28.31 7.27 13.94
C LYS A 321 28.99 5.98 13.54
N ASN A 322 28.35 5.19 12.70
CA ASN A 322 28.88 3.92 12.18
C ASN A 322 29.56 4.06 10.80
N GLY A 323 29.80 5.28 10.33
CA GLY A 323 30.47 5.53 9.05
C GLY A 323 29.69 5.04 7.83
N ARG A 324 28.36 4.97 7.95
CA ARG A 324 27.44 4.59 6.86
C ARG A 324 26.72 5.80 6.29
N PRO A 325 26.29 5.72 5.03
CA PRO A 325 25.53 6.79 4.40
C PRO A 325 24.24 7.11 5.16
N GLU A 326 23.91 8.40 5.23
CA GLU A 326 22.62 8.81 5.75
C GLU A 326 21.48 8.29 4.83
N GLU A 327 20.39 7.89 5.44
CA GLU A 327 19.18 7.54 4.71
C GLU A 327 18.49 8.81 4.21
N LYS A 328 18.24 8.87 2.92
CA LYS A 328 17.56 9.98 2.24
C LYS A 328 16.24 9.57 1.61
N ARG A 329 15.98 8.26 1.58
CA ARG A 329 14.73 7.68 1.07
C ARG A 329 13.73 7.50 2.22
N LEU A 330 12.57 7.06 1.89
CA LEU A 330 11.61 6.52 2.86
C LEU A 330 12.00 5.06 3.13
N TYR A 331 12.55 4.75 4.31
CA TYR A 331 13.06 3.42 4.67
C TYR A 331 12.18 2.68 5.67
N CYS A 332 11.18 3.37 6.20
CA CYS A 332 10.19 2.77 7.09
C CYS A 332 8.86 3.54 6.92
N HIS A 333 7.80 2.82 6.61
CA HIS A 333 6.49 3.42 6.30
C HIS A 333 5.35 2.46 6.63
N GLY A 334 4.16 3.01 6.80
CA GLY A 334 2.93 2.24 6.97
C GLY A 334 2.58 1.46 5.71
N GLN A 335 1.91 0.34 5.91
CA GLN A 335 1.27 -0.46 4.85
C GLN A 335 -0.15 -0.86 5.23
N GLY A 336 -0.96 -1.09 4.22
CA GLY A 336 -2.35 -1.48 4.36
C GLY A 336 -2.98 -1.73 3.00
N TYR A 337 -4.06 -1.02 2.65
CA TYR A 337 -4.59 -1.05 1.29
C TYR A 337 -3.70 -0.32 0.26
N ASP A 338 -2.75 0.45 0.71
CA ASP A 338 -1.73 1.08 -0.11
C ASP A 338 -0.37 0.42 0.14
N MET A 339 0.47 0.33 -0.91
CA MET A 339 1.86 -0.09 -0.77
C MET A 339 2.63 0.78 0.22
N VAL A 340 2.37 2.08 0.17
CA VAL A 340 2.92 3.07 1.08
C VAL A 340 1.78 3.91 1.63
N GLU A 341 1.58 3.86 2.94
CA GLU A 341 0.63 4.72 3.64
C GLU A 341 1.26 5.30 4.91
N ARG A 342 0.55 6.18 5.59
CA ARG A 342 1.00 6.69 6.90
C ARG A 342 0.88 5.62 7.99
N PRO A 343 1.80 5.65 9.01
CA PRO A 343 2.81 6.68 9.26
C PRO A 343 4.06 6.55 8.38
N LEU A 344 4.73 7.66 8.11
CA LEU A 344 6.02 7.68 7.43
C LEU A 344 7.14 8.00 8.44
N VAL A 345 8.26 7.29 8.38
CA VAL A 345 9.45 7.68 9.13
C VAL A 345 10.26 8.66 8.27
N ARG A 346 9.93 9.94 8.41
CA ARG A 346 10.48 11.07 7.63
C ARG A 346 10.59 12.32 8.48
N PHE A 347 11.44 13.24 8.03
CA PHE A 347 11.67 14.55 8.69
C PHE A 347 10.42 15.45 8.78
N ASP A 348 9.41 15.21 7.95
CA ASP A 348 8.20 16.03 7.79
C ASP A 348 6.89 15.33 8.18
N GLU A 349 6.95 14.12 8.79
CA GLU A 349 5.75 13.38 9.20
C GLU A 349 5.23 13.85 10.57
N PRO A 350 4.04 14.45 10.64
CA PRO A 350 3.44 14.90 11.89
C PRO A 350 2.74 13.80 12.68
N MET A 351 2.37 12.68 12.05
CA MET A 351 1.65 11.58 12.71
C MET A 351 2.53 10.92 13.77
N LYS A 352 1.96 10.68 14.94
CA LYS A 352 2.61 9.88 15.98
C LYS A 352 2.20 8.42 15.86
N LEU A 353 3.16 7.54 16.14
CA LEU A 353 2.92 6.11 16.12
C LEU A 353 1.92 5.71 17.22
N LYS A 354 1.10 4.70 16.91
CA LYS A 354 0.12 4.10 17.81
C LYS A 354 0.21 2.59 17.73
N ALA A 355 -0.25 1.89 18.78
CA ALA A 355 -0.43 0.45 18.72
C ALA A 355 -1.39 0.08 17.58
N ASN A 356 -1.20 -1.10 17.01
CA ASN A 356 -1.91 -1.63 15.84
C ASN A 356 -1.63 -0.91 14.51
N MET A 357 -0.60 -0.07 14.43
CA MET A 357 -0.05 0.35 13.15
C MET A 357 0.88 -0.74 12.61
N VAL A 358 0.85 -0.96 11.32
CA VAL A 358 1.77 -1.87 10.61
C VAL A 358 2.72 -1.05 9.78
N VAL A 359 4.01 -1.36 9.85
CA VAL A 359 5.05 -0.65 9.10
C VAL A 359 5.99 -1.65 8.43
N SER A 360 6.35 -1.38 7.19
CA SER A 360 7.51 -1.97 6.53
C SER A 360 8.77 -1.26 6.99
N CYS A 361 9.85 -2.00 7.23
CA CYS A 361 11.14 -1.44 7.63
C CYS A 361 12.26 -2.07 6.81
N HIS A 362 12.89 -1.27 5.94
CA HIS A 362 13.86 -1.71 4.96
C HIS A 362 15.09 -0.77 4.86
N PRO A 363 15.86 -0.59 5.95
CA PRO A 363 17.11 0.12 5.85
C PRO A 363 18.04 -0.64 4.90
N THR A 364 18.48 0.04 3.85
CA THR A 364 19.42 -0.53 2.89
C THR A 364 20.22 0.57 2.22
N TYR A 365 21.44 0.23 1.82
CA TYR A 365 22.33 1.10 1.08
C TYR A 365 23.21 0.26 0.16
N ALA A 366 23.74 0.88 -0.87
CA ALA A 366 24.71 0.25 -1.78
C ALA A 366 26.14 0.71 -1.43
N LEU A 367 27.04 -0.24 -1.32
CA LEU A 367 28.49 -0.02 -1.36
C LEU A 367 29.03 -0.57 -2.68
N ALA A 368 30.29 -0.26 -3.03
CA ALA A 368 30.87 -0.69 -4.30
C ALA A 368 30.84 -2.21 -4.49
N GLY A 369 31.03 -2.99 -3.42
CA GLY A 369 31.08 -4.45 -3.44
C GLY A 369 29.86 -5.17 -2.93
N SER A 370 28.81 -4.47 -2.45
CA SER A 370 27.69 -5.12 -1.79
C SER A 370 26.40 -4.31 -1.84
N PHE A 371 25.31 -5.00 -2.06
CA PHE A 371 23.96 -4.53 -1.86
C PHE A 371 23.15 -5.65 -1.22
N ASN A 372 22.64 -5.43 -0.01
CA ASN A 372 21.87 -6.41 0.73
C ASN A 372 20.48 -5.87 1.01
N TRP A 373 19.47 -6.74 0.88
CA TRP A 373 18.10 -6.39 1.13
C TRP A 373 17.57 -7.14 2.35
N ALA A 374 17.12 -6.39 3.35
CA ALA A 374 16.42 -6.92 4.50
C ALA A 374 15.21 -6.05 4.78
N CYS A 375 14.08 -6.47 4.23
CA CYS A 375 12.80 -5.81 4.40
C CYS A 375 11.81 -6.78 5.02
N ASP A 376 11.08 -6.32 6.01
CA ASP A 376 10.00 -7.04 6.69
C ASP A 376 8.95 -6.05 7.21
N ASP A 377 7.73 -6.55 7.37
CA ASP A 377 6.66 -5.82 8.03
C ASP A 377 6.60 -6.13 9.52
N TYR A 378 6.26 -5.10 10.27
CA TYR A 378 6.17 -5.13 11.73
C TYR A 378 4.87 -4.52 12.22
N LEU A 379 4.20 -5.22 13.11
CA LEU A 379 3.08 -4.69 13.89
C LEU A 379 3.62 -3.94 15.10
N ILE A 380 3.25 -2.68 15.26
CA ILE A 380 3.56 -1.90 16.46
C ILE A 380 2.57 -2.30 17.57
N THR A 381 3.10 -2.75 18.68
CA THR A 381 2.34 -3.13 19.88
C THR A 381 2.70 -2.23 21.07
N ASP A 382 1.95 -2.32 22.17
CA ASP A 382 2.28 -1.61 23.42
C ASP A 382 3.63 -2.05 24.03
N ARG A 383 4.16 -3.22 23.60
CA ARG A 383 5.39 -3.82 24.14
C ARG A 383 6.59 -3.73 23.21
N GLY A 384 6.41 -3.22 22.00
CA GLY A 384 7.42 -3.16 20.92
C GLY A 384 6.86 -3.63 19.58
N CYS A 385 7.73 -4.14 18.70
CA CYS A 385 7.34 -4.58 17.37
C CYS A 385 7.26 -6.11 17.27
N GLU A 386 6.20 -6.61 16.66
CA GLU A 386 6.02 -8.01 16.25
C GLU A 386 6.34 -8.13 14.76
N ARG A 387 7.28 -8.98 14.39
CA ARG A 387 7.59 -9.28 13.00
C ARG A 387 6.48 -10.15 12.40
N LEU A 388 6.01 -9.84 11.19
CA LEU A 388 4.91 -10.54 10.54
C LEU A 388 5.38 -11.67 9.61
N HIS A 389 6.50 -11.49 8.94
CA HIS A 389 7.12 -12.51 8.09
C HIS A 389 7.84 -13.60 8.88
N GLN A 390 7.87 -14.81 8.33
CA GLN A 390 8.59 -15.96 8.90
C GLN A 390 9.82 -16.37 8.09
N PHE A 391 9.99 -15.83 6.88
CA PHE A 391 11.14 -16.12 6.04
C PHE A 391 12.44 -15.75 6.76
N PRO A 392 13.52 -16.59 6.68
CA PRO A 392 14.74 -16.36 7.43
C PRO A 392 15.40 -15.01 7.13
N GLU A 393 15.99 -14.41 8.18
CA GLU A 393 16.72 -13.14 8.12
C GLU A 393 18.21 -13.40 7.88
N ILE A 394 18.51 -14.07 6.78
CA ILE A 394 19.86 -14.46 6.38
C ILE A 394 20.06 -14.22 4.88
N ILE A 395 21.30 -14.13 4.44
CA ILE A 395 21.65 -14.33 3.04
C ILE A 395 21.49 -15.82 2.75
N THR A 396 20.59 -16.19 1.83
CA THR A 396 20.39 -17.59 1.48
C THR A 396 21.48 -18.07 0.53
N GLU A 397 22.30 -19.01 0.95
CA GLU A 397 23.32 -19.65 0.11
C GLU A 397 22.72 -20.89 -0.56
N LEU A 398 22.64 -20.87 -1.89
CA LEU A 398 22.12 -21.94 -2.74
C LEU A 398 23.31 -22.71 -3.35
N GLY A 399 23.36 -24.02 -3.15
CA GLY A 399 24.51 -24.85 -3.54
C GLY A 399 24.23 -25.83 -4.61
#